data_5379e045786d0aab19b9ce476ca15dfb
#
_entry.id   5379e045786d0aab19b9ce476ca15dfb
#
_cell.length_a   1.000
_cell.length_b   1.000
_cell.length_c   1.000
_cell.angle_alpha   90.00
_cell.angle_beta   90.00
_cell.angle_gamma   90.00
#
_symmetry.space_group_name_H-M   'P 1'
#
loop_
_entity.id
_entity.type
_entity.pdbx_description
1 polymer ?
#
loop_
_entity_poly.entity_id
_entity_poly.type
_entity_poly.pdbx_seq_one_letter_code
_entity_poly.pdbx_strand_id
1 'polypeptide(L)'
;MAKEGPNWDGLLKWSIAHSDGTRPTRNLSEEDRRWFMEAMQSQTIDVVKRMKEITLVMQTPEQVLKDQGVTPADIEDMLDELQEHVESIDMANDLHSIGGLVPLLGYLKSSHANIRAKAADVVTTIVQNNPRSQQLVMEANGFEPLISNFSSDPDVTVRTKALGAISSLIRHNKQGITVFRLANGYAALKDALASENVRFQRKALNLTHYLLHENNSDCNIVNELGFPRLLMHLASSEDSDVREAALRGLLELARNTQDGKDGNEEDSEKMKQLLQERINNISLMSAEDLGVVREERQLVDSLWSTCFNEPSSLREKGLLVLPGEDAPPPDVASKFFEPPLRSSTANPSSKKDSNNEKKEIPLLLGSGPSLADTNNQGSNRENANS
;
A
#
# COMPACT_ATOMS: atom_id res chain seq x y z
N MET A 1 -35.21 14.15 -24.71
CA MET A 1 -34.70 13.26 -25.73
C MET A 1 -33.84 12.25 -25.02
N ALA A 2 -34.27 10.99 -24.97
CA ALA A 2 -33.48 9.94 -24.34
C ALA A 2 -32.18 9.77 -25.14
N LYS A 3 -31.04 9.94 -24.49
CA LYS A 3 -29.74 9.53 -25.06
C LYS A 3 -29.78 8.01 -25.18
N GLU A 4 -29.83 7.50 -26.41
CA GLU A 4 -29.59 6.08 -26.65
C GLU A 4 -28.21 5.75 -26.07
N GLY A 5 -28.17 4.79 -25.17
CA GLY A 5 -26.91 4.30 -24.61
C GLY A 5 -26.02 3.65 -25.66
N PRO A 6 -24.78 3.31 -25.30
CA PRO A 6 -23.78 2.74 -26.19
C PRO A 6 -24.31 1.52 -26.95
N ASN A 7 -24.07 1.43 -28.25
CA ASN A 7 -24.40 0.26 -29.06
C ASN A 7 -23.37 -0.88 -28.82
N TRP A 8 -23.37 -1.40 -27.59
CA TRP A 8 -22.52 -2.53 -27.22
C TRP A 8 -22.74 -3.78 -28.05
N ASP A 9 -23.98 -3.99 -28.51
CA ASP A 9 -24.35 -5.12 -29.39
C ASP A 9 -23.64 -5.02 -30.75
N GLY A 10 -23.50 -3.80 -31.28
CA GLY A 10 -22.78 -3.58 -32.53
C GLY A 10 -21.27 -3.84 -32.38
N LEU A 11 -20.66 -3.36 -31.29
CA LEU A 11 -19.26 -3.60 -30.97
C LEU A 11 -18.96 -5.08 -30.71
N LEU A 12 -19.84 -5.78 -29.99
CA LEU A 12 -19.70 -7.21 -29.70
C LEU A 12 -19.83 -8.05 -30.99
N LYS A 13 -20.84 -7.77 -31.82
CA LYS A 13 -21.03 -8.45 -33.13
C LYS A 13 -19.84 -8.20 -34.06
N TRP A 14 -19.35 -6.97 -34.09
CA TRP A 14 -18.15 -6.63 -34.86
C TRP A 14 -16.92 -7.38 -34.37
N SER A 15 -16.68 -7.39 -33.06
CA SER A 15 -15.55 -8.12 -32.41
C SER A 15 -15.63 -9.62 -32.71
N ILE A 16 -16.80 -10.24 -32.59
CA ILE A 16 -17.00 -11.65 -32.88
C ILE A 16 -16.78 -11.95 -34.36
N ALA A 17 -17.28 -11.10 -35.28
CA ALA A 17 -17.11 -11.26 -36.71
C ALA A 17 -15.64 -11.16 -37.18
N HIS A 18 -14.78 -10.45 -36.38
CA HIS A 18 -13.38 -10.23 -36.71
C HIS A 18 -12.41 -11.04 -35.81
N SER A 19 -12.92 -11.85 -34.88
CA SER A 19 -12.16 -12.70 -33.96
C SER A 19 -12.49 -14.18 -34.17
N ASP A 20 -12.13 -14.72 -35.34
CA ASP A 20 -12.38 -16.13 -35.70
C ASP A 20 -11.27 -17.07 -35.16
N GLY A 21 -10.37 -16.59 -34.32
CA GLY A 21 -9.27 -17.40 -33.77
C GLY A 21 -8.14 -17.71 -34.74
N THR A 22 -8.28 -17.36 -36.02
CA THR A 22 -7.21 -17.39 -36.99
C THR A 22 -6.53 -16.02 -37.02
N ARG A 23 -5.19 -15.95 -37.05
CA ARG A 23 -4.47 -14.66 -37.19
C ARG A 23 -4.72 -14.12 -38.60
N PRO A 24 -5.60 -13.16 -38.82
CA PRO A 24 -5.79 -12.61 -40.14
C PRO A 24 -4.74 -11.51 -40.35
N THR A 25 -4.05 -11.61 -41.44
CA THR A 25 -3.39 -10.46 -42.08
C THR A 25 -4.44 -9.54 -42.76
N ARG A 26 -5.61 -9.41 -42.17
CA ARG A 26 -6.63 -8.50 -42.71
C ARG A 26 -6.39 -7.12 -42.15
N ASN A 27 -5.88 -6.22 -42.98
CA ASN A 27 -5.97 -4.80 -42.73
C ASN A 27 -7.46 -4.44 -42.65
N LEU A 28 -7.89 -3.89 -41.51
CA LEU A 28 -9.21 -3.28 -41.37
C LEU A 28 -9.41 -2.30 -42.53
N SER A 29 -10.59 -2.31 -43.12
CA SER A 29 -10.93 -1.30 -44.13
C SER A 29 -10.85 0.08 -43.49
N GLU A 30 -10.59 1.10 -44.29
CA GLU A 30 -10.58 2.52 -43.83
C GLU A 30 -11.94 2.89 -43.21
N GLU A 31 -13.02 2.31 -43.75
CA GLU A 31 -14.38 2.50 -43.28
C GLU A 31 -14.64 1.88 -41.93
N ASP A 32 -14.17 0.62 -41.71
CA ASP A 32 -14.26 -0.06 -40.42
C ASP A 32 -13.40 0.64 -39.37
N ARG A 33 -12.21 1.11 -39.74
CA ARG A 33 -11.33 1.85 -38.85
C ARG A 33 -11.96 3.18 -38.42
N ARG A 34 -12.54 3.93 -39.34
CA ARG A 34 -13.23 5.18 -39.05
C ARG A 34 -14.45 4.96 -38.17
N TRP A 35 -15.28 3.95 -38.50
CA TRP A 35 -16.45 3.59 -37.69
C TRP A 35 -16.04 3.19 -36.28
N PHE A 36 -15.00 2.37 -36.15
CA PHE A 36 -14.48 1.96 -34.84
C PHE A 36 -13.95 3.17 -34.04
N MET A 37 -13.20 4.06 -34.67
CA MET A 37 -12.72 5.28 -34.03
C MET A 37 -13.86 6.21 -33.62
N GLU A 38 -14.87 6.40 -34.45
CA GLU A 38 -16.07 7.18 -34.10
C GLU A 38 -16.87 6.50 -32.97
N ALA A 39 -17.05 5.20 -33.02
CA ALA A 39 -17.70 4.45 -31.94
C ALA A 39 -16.93 4.56 -30.62
N MET A 40 -15.61 4.45 -30.64
CA MET A 40 -14.76 4.66 -29.47
C MET A 40 -14.83 6.09 -28.96
N GLN A 41 -14.72 7.09 -29.84
CA GLN A 41 -14.79 8.51 -29.45
C GLN A 41 -16.18 8.89 -28.90
N SER A 42 -17.25 8.36 -29.45
CA SER A 42 -18.61 8.62 -28.94
C SER A 42 -18.88 7.98 -27.57
N GLN A 43 -18.10 6.97 -27.21
CA GLN A 43 -18.22 6.19 -25.96
C GLN A 43 -17.20 6.63 -24.91
N THR A 44 -16.07 7.24 -25.33
CA THR A 44 -15.05 7.71 -24.42
C THR A 44 -15.52 9.05 -23.85
N ILE A 45 -15.89 9.05 -22.57
CA ILE A 45 -15.95 10.30 -21.82
C ILE A 45 -14.58 10.95 -22.00
N ASP A 46 -14.54 12.18 -22.48
CA ASP A 46 -13.30 12.93 -22.50
C ASP A 46 -12.94 13.25 -21.05
N VAL A 47 -12.24 12.30 -20.41
CA VAL A 47 -11.85 12.38 -19.01
C VAL A 47 -11.11 13.68 -18.71
N VAL A 48 -10.22 14.10 -19.61
CA VAL A 48 -9.47 15.36 -19.44
C VAL A 48 -10.41 16.57 -19.48
N LYS A 49 -11.40 16.56 -20.37
CA LYS A 49 -12.43 17.62 -20.42
C LYS A 49 -13.23 17.64 -19.13
N ARG A 50 -13.64 16.47 -18.63
CA ARG A 50 -14.39 16.38 -17.38
C ARG A 50 -13.58 16.84 -16.18
N MET A 51 -12.32 16.44 -16.08
CA MET A 51 -11.40 16.91 -15.04
C MET A 51 -11.19 18.44 -15.08
N LYS A 52 -11.19 19.06 -16.27
CA LYS A 52 -11.15 20.52 -16.41
C LYS A 52 -12.43 21.19 -15.90
N GLU A 53 -13.60 20.62 -16.19
CA GLU A 53 -14.89 21.10 -15.66
C GLU A 53 -14.90 21.03 -14.12
N ILE A 54 -14.49 19.91 -13.54
CA ILE A 54 -14.33 19.73 -12.09
C ILE A 54 -13.33 20.77 -11.54
N THR A 55 -12.21 20.97 -12.20
CA THR A 55 -11.21 21.97 -11.80
C THR A 55 -11.81 23.38 -11.74
N LEU A 56 -12.64 23.77 -12.70
CA LEU A 56 -13.32 25.07 -12.69
C LEU A 56 -14.27 25.21 -11.50
N VAL A 57 -15.01 24.15 -11.16
CA VAL A 57 -15.86 24.13 -9.96
C VAL A 57 -15.00 24.31 -8.71
N MET A 58 -13.91 23.56 -8.57
CA MET A 58 -12.99 23.65 -7.43
C MET A 58 -12.33 25.04 -7.28
N GLN A 59 -12.14 25.77 -8.36
CA GLN A 59 -11.59 27.14 -8.36
C GLN A 59 -12.65 28.20 -8.01
N THR A 60 -13.93 27.85 -8.07
CA THR A 60 -15.01 28.78 -7.82
C THR A 60 -15.17 28.99 -6.30
N PRO A 61 -15.24 30.26 -5.84
CA PRO A 61 -15.45 30.54 -4.42
C PRO A 61 -16.71 29.88 -3.85
N GLU A 62 -16.63 29.36 -2.63
CA GLU A 62 -17.73 28.62 -1.97
C GLU A 62 -19.05 29.41 -1.94
N GLN A 63 -18.97 30.74 -1.73
CA GLN A 63 -20.16 31.59 -1.72
C GLN A 63 -20.86 31.62 -3.07
N VAL A 64 -20.09 31.67 -4.18
CA VAL A 64 -20.65 31.67 -5.54
C VAL A 64 -21.32 30.33 -5.84
N LEU A 65 -20.69 29.21 -5.41
CA LEU A 65 -21.28 27.88 -5.55
C LEU A 65 -22.59 27.76 -4.79
N LYS A 66 -22.65 28.27 -3.57
CA LYS A 66 -23.90 28.32 -2.76
C LYS A 66 -24.99 29.17 -3.42
N ASP A 67 -24.62 30.31 -3.96
CA ASP A 67 -25.58 31.20 -4.67
C ASP A 67 -26.12 30.56 -5.96
N GLN A 68 -25.37 29.63 -6.54
CA GLN A 68 -25.76 28.80 -7.69
C GLN A 68 -26.54 27.54 -7.29
N GLY A 69 -26.76 27.31 -6.00
CA GLY A 69 -27.49 26.17 -5.47
C GLY A 69 -26.69 24.89 -5.34
N VAL A 70 -25.35 24.96 -5.49
CA VAL A 70 -24.45 23.82 -5.27
C VAL A 70 -24.37 23.49 -3.77
N THR A 71 -24.68 22.27 -3.42
CA THR A 71 -24.67 21.79 -2.03
C THR A 71 -23.33 21.13 -1.66
N PRO A 72 -23.02 20.96 -0.37
CA PRO A 72 -21.86 20.17 0.05
C PRO A 72 -21.85 18.73 -0.52
N ALA A 73 -23.02 18.11 -0.65
CA ALA A 73 -23.17 16.77 -1.22
C ALA A 73 -22.74 16.74 -2.70
N ASP A 74 -23.10 17.77 -3.49
CA ASP A 74 -22.67 17.87 -4.88
C ASP A 74 -21.13 17.98 -4.99
N ILE A 75 -20.49 18.65 -4.03
CA ILE A 75 -19.02 18.73 -3.96
C ILE A 75 -18.42 17.37 -3.55
N GLU A 76 -19.06 16.66 -2.64
CA GLU A 76 -18.63 15.30 -2.23
C GLU A 76 -18.71 14.34 -3.42
N ASP A 77 -19.80 14.34 -4.18
CA ASP A 77 -19.98 13.50 -5.37
C ASP A 77 -18.96 13.86 -6.48
N MET A 78 -18.70 15.16 -6.66
CA MET A 78 -17.69 15.64 -7.60
C MET A 78 -16.26 15.16 -7.21
N LEU A 79 -15.94 15.13 -5.92
CA LEU A 79 -14.63 14.65 -5.46
C LEU A 79 -14.51 13.13 -5.61
N ASP A 80 -15.61 12.37 -5.43
CA ASP A 80 -15.62 10.93 -5.69
C ASP A 80 -15.40 10.67 -7.21
N GLU A 81 -16.09 11.39 -8.09
CA GLU A 81 -15.87 11.33 -9.53
C GLU A 81 -14.43 11.68 -9.91
N LEU A 82 -13.85 12.71 -9.29
CA LEU A 82 -12.46 13.07 -9.52
C LEU A 82 -11.51 11.95 -9.09
N GLN A 83 -11.79 11.29 -7.96
CA GLN A 83 -11.00 10.17 -7.47
C GLN A 83 -10.95 9.01 -8.47
N GLU A 84 -12.10 8.65 -9.07
CA GLU A 84 -12.16 7.64 -10.13
C GLU A 84 -11.31 8.02 -11.35
N HIS A 85 -11.36 9.27 -11.75
CA HIS A 85 -10.59 9.74 -12.90
C HIS A 85 -9.07 9.72 -12.66
N VAL A 86 -8.61 10.00 -11.45
CA VAL A 86 -7.17 10.06 -11.12
C VAL A 86 -6.57 8.72 -10.64
N GLU A 87 -7.29 7.60 -10.77
CA GLU A 87 -6.75 6.27 -10.48
C GLU A 87 -5.58 5.90 -11.40
N SER A 88 -5.59 6.39 -12.64
CA SER A 88 -4.47 6.20 -13.55
C SER A 88 -3.36 7.22 -13.26
N ILE A 89 -2.10 6.77 -13.31
CA ILE A 89 -0.92 7.62 -13.05
C ILE A 89 -0.87 8.81 -14.01
N ASP A 90 -1.25 8.63 -15.28
CA ASP A 90 -1.24 9.68 -16.27
C ASP A 90 -2.26 10.78 -15.93
N MET A 91 -3.49 10.39 -15.56
CA MET A 91 -4.53 11.34 -15.18
C MET A 91 -4.21 12.04 -13.84
N ALA A 92 -3.60 11.30 -12.88
CA ALA A 92 -3.09 11.90 -11.65
C ALA A 92 -2.05 12.99 -11.90
N ASN A 93 -1.13 12.76 -12.85
CA ASN A 93 -0.13 13.76 -13.26
C ASN A 93 -0.77 14.92 -14.05
N ASP A 94 -1.78 14.62 -14.87
CA ASP A 94 -2.46 15.63 -15.69
C ASP A 94 -3.29 16.58 -14.82
N LEU A 95 -3.79 16.16 -13.67
CA LEU A 95 -4.53 17.02 -12.73
C LEU A 95 -3.72 18.27 -12.35
N HIS A 96 -2.41 18.15 -12.15
CA HIS A 96 -1.54 19.30 -11.93
C HIS A 96 -1.46 20.19 -13.18
N SER A 97 -1.27 19.60 -14.35
CA SER A 97 -1.10 20.30 -15.62
C SER A 97 -2.33 21.13 -16.02
N ILE A 98 -3.52 20.65 -15.66
CA ILE A 98 -4.79 21.38 -15.88
C ILE A 98 -5.13 22.37 -14.75
N GLY A 99 -4.27 22.49 -13.72
CA GLY A 99 -4.43 23.44 -12.61
C GLY A 99 -5.37 22.96 -11.50
N GLY A 100 -5.72 21.67 -11.43
CA GLY A 100 -6.66 21.11 -10.46
C GLY A 100 -6.04 20.77 -9.11
N LEU A 101 -4.71 20.59 -9.02
CA LEU A 101 -4.06 20.18 -7.78
C LEU A 101 -4.22 21.20 -6.64
N VAL A 102 -3.91 22.47 -6.90
CA VAL A 102 -3.96 23.52 -5.86
C VAL A 102 -5.38 23.74 -5.31
N PRO A 103 -6.45 23.84 -6.13
CA PRO A 103 -7.81 23.90 -5.63
C PRO A 103 -8.22 22.67 -4.82
N LEU A 104 -7.83 21.47 -5.26
CA LEU A 104 -8.05 20.23 -4.50
C LEU A 104 -7.45 20.32 -3.09
N LEU A 105 -6.19 20.76 -2.97
CA LEU A 105 -5.52 20.96 -1.68
C LEU A 105 -6.23 22.03 -0.83
N GLY A 106 -6.92 22.99 -1.46
CA GLY A 106 -7.77 23.95 -0.78
C GLY A 106 -8.94 23.29 -0.04
N TYR A 107 -9.55 22.26 -0.60
CA TYR A 107 -10.64 21.51 0.06
C TYR A 107 -10.22 20.76 1.33
N LEU A 108 -8.93 20.52 1.55
CA LEU A 108 -8.43 20.02 2.84
C LEU A 108 -8.70 20.98 4.00
N LYS A 109 -9.02 22.24 3.72
CA LYS A 109 -9.37 23.30 4.69
C LYS A 109 -10.86 23.64 4.68
N SER A 110 -11.70 22.87 4.00
CA SER A 110 -13.16 23.09 3.95
C SER A 110 -13.79 23.09 5.34
N SER A 111 -14.86 23.88 5.53
CA SER A 111 -15.66 23.86 6.73
C SER A 111 -16.36 22.51 6.97
N HIS A 112 -16.61 21.73 5.90
CA HIS A 112 -17.31 20.45 5.94
C HIS A 112 -16.34 19.27 6.09
N ALA A 113 -16.53 18.46 7.14
CA ALA A 113 -15.68 17.33 7.45
C ALA A 113 -15.61 16.31 6.32
N ASN A 114 -16.75 15.97 5.70
CA ASN A 114 -16.79 15.01 4.59
C ASN A 114 -15.97 15.49 3.39
N ILE A 115 -16.05 16.79 3.05
CA ILE A 115 -15.27 17.36 1.95
C ILE A 115 -13.78 17.28 2.26
N ARG A 116 -13.35 17.60 3.50
CA ARG A 116 -11.94 17.42 3.91
C ARG A 116 -11.48 15.97 3.79
N ALA A 117 -12.34 15.03 4.22
CA ALA A 117 -12.04 13.60 4.16
C ALA A 117 -11.89 13.10 2.71
N LYS A 118 -12.84 13.48 1.84
CA LYS A 118 -12.80 13.09 0.41
C LYS A 118 -11.63 13.73 -0.32
N ALA A 119 -11.32 15.00 -0.06
CA ALA A 119 -10.14 15.65 -0.61
C ALA A 119 -8.84 14.91 -0.21
N ALA A 120 -8.73 14.44 1.04
CA ALA A 120 -7.59 13.63 1.47
C ALA A 120 -7.54 12.26 0.79
N ASP A 121 -8.69 11.65 0.48
CA ASP A 121 -8.74 10.39 -0.29
C ASP A 121 -8.27 10.60 -1.73
N VAL A 122 -8.74 11.65 -2.40
CA VAL A 122 -8.25 12.00 -3.76
C VAL A 122 -6.73 12.22 -3.75
N VAL A 123 -6.21 12.97 -2.76
CA VAL A 123 -4.75 13.14 -2.62
C VAL A 123 -4.05 11.79 -2.42
N THR A 124 -4.63 10.90 -1.60
CA THR A 124 -4.08 9.54 -1.43
C THR A 124 -3.91 8.82 -2.77
N THR A 125 -4.96 8.83 -3.60
CA THR A 125 -4.95 8.19 -4.94
C THR A 125 -3.89 8.80 -5.85
N ILE A 126 -3.80 10.13 -5.90
CA ILE A 126 -2.83 10.85 -6.77
C ILE A 126 -1.39 10.51 -6.43
N VAL A 127 -1.03 10.42 -5.14
CA VAL A 127 0.36 10.26 -4.68
C VAL A 127 0.78 8.81 -4.47
N GLN A 128 -0.17 7.87 -4.52
CA GLN A 128 0.11 6.45 -4.29
C GLN A 128 1.00 5.88 -5.41
N ASN A 129 2.21 5.45 -5.04
CA ASN A 129 3.21 4.92 -5.97
C ASN A 129 3.52 5.88 -7.15
N ASN A 130 3.34 7.18 -6.97
CA ASN A 130 3.55 8.20 -7.98
C ASN A 130 4.53 9.28 -7.48
N PRO A 131 5.86 9.07 -7.63
CA PRO A 131 6.87 10.01 -7.14
C PRO A 131 6.74 11.43 -7.69
N ARG A 132 6.26 11.56 -8.96
CA ARG A 132 6.04 12.88 -9.57
C ARG A 132 4.95 13.65 -8.84
N SER A 133 3.81 13.03 -8.63
CA SER A 133 2.71 13.67 -7.89
C SER A 133 3.06 13.89 -6.42
N GLN A 134 3.83 13.00 -5.78
CA GLN A 134 4.36 13.25 -4.43
C GLN A 134 5.15 14.56 -4.38
N GLN A 135 6.05 14.77 -5.32
CA GLN A 135 6.83 16.00 -5.40
C GLN A 135 5.94 17.22 -5.62
N LEU A 136 5.00 17.17 -6.57
CA LEU A 136 4.07 18.27 -6.89
C LEU A 136 3.19 18.65 -5.69
N VAL A 137 2.70 17.67 -4.93
CA VAL A 137 1.94 17.94 -3.69
C VAL A 137 2.80 18.60 -2.62
N MET A 138 4.07 18.16 -2.48
CA MET A 138 5.01 18.81 -1.55
C MET A 138 5.33 20.24 -1.97
N GLU A 139 5.60 20.50 -3.24
CA GLU A 139 5.86 21.84 -3.80
C GLU A 139 4.66 22.78 -3.65
N ALA A 140 3.44 22.25 -3.77
CA ALA A 140 2.20 23.00 -3.56
C ALA A 140 1.83 23.18 -2.08
N ASN A 141 2.73 22.86 -1.13
CA ASN A 141 2.51 22.91 0.32
C ASN A 141 1.30 22.07 0.80
N GLY A 142 0.99 20.97 0.11
CA GLY A 142 -0.12 20.08 0.46
C GLY A 142 0.12 19.30 1.76
N PHE A 143 1.37 19.17 2.22
CA PHE A 143 1.69 18.45 3.44
C PHE A 143 1.15 19.17 4.70
N GLU A 144 1.22 20.48 4.77
CA GLU A 144 0.79 21.27 5.93
C GLU A 144 -0.70 21.06 6.28
N PRO A 145 -1.68 21.21 5.36
CA PRO A 145 -3.07 20.92 5.67
C PRO A 145 -3.33 19.45 6.01
N LEU A 146 -2.60 18.51 5.40
CA LEU A 146 -2.71 17.08 5.70
C LEU A 146 -2.26 16.77 7.14
N ILE A 147 -1.12 17.28 7.58
CA ILE A 147 -0.64 17.06 8.95
C ILE A 147 -1.52 17.75 10.00
N SER A 148 -2.06 18.92 9.69
CA SER A 148 -3.02 19.62 10.53
C SER A 148 -4.32 18.80 10.70
N ASN A 149 -4.89 18.30 9.61
CA ASN A 149 -6.07 17.45 9.65
C ASN A 149 -5.79 16.14 10.40
N PHE A 150 -4.64 15.51 10.18
CA PHE A 150 -4.27 14.28 10.88
C PHE A 150 -4.14 14.49 12.39
N SER A 151 -3.46 15.54 12.83
CA SER A 151 -3.15 15.76 14.25
C SER A 151 -4.33 16.31 15.06
N SER A 152 -5.15 17.17 14.47
CA SER A 152 -6.06 18.03 15.25
C SER A 152 -7.48 18.17 14.70
N ASP A 153 -7.86 17.50 13.59
CA ASP A 153 -9.24 17.56 13.12
C ASP A 153 -10.20 16.93 14.14
N PRO A 154 -11.33 17.57 14.45
CA PRO A 154 -12.31 17.01 15.38
C PRO A 154 -12.98 15.73 14.88
N ASP A 155 -13.01 15.50 13.56
CA ASP A 155 -13.59 14.31 12.94
C ASP A 155 -12.53 13.22 12.73
N VAL A 156 -12.73 12.05 13.34
CA VAL A 156 -11.81 10.93 13.26
C VAL A 156 -11.72 10.35 11.85
N THR A 157 -12.75 10.51 11.01
CA THR A 157 -12.72 10.08 9.60
C THR A 157 -11.76 10.95 8.82
N VAL A 158 -11.81 12.28 9.02
CA VAL A 158 -10.84 13.20 8.41
C VAL A 158 -9.41 12.87 8.85
N ARG A 159 -9.19 12.66 10.15
CA ARG A 159 -7.88 12.25 10.68
C ARG A 159 -7.38 10.96 10.02
N THR A 160 -8.27 9.97 9.87
CA THR A 160 -7.95 8.67 9.26
C THR A 160 -7.60 8.79 7.78
N LYS A 161 -8.33 9.65 7.04
CA LYS A 161 -8.08 9.89 5.61
C LYS A 161 -6.80 10.71 5.39
N ALA A 162 -6.58 11.74 6.18
CA ALA A 162 -5.36 12.54 6.17
C ALA A 162 -4.11 11.68 6.48
N LEU A 163 -4.20 10.77 7.47
CA LEU A 163 -3.13 9.81 7.75
C LEU A 163 -2.86 8.89 6.54
N GLY A 164 -3.91 8.47 5.83
CA GLY A 164 -3.77 7.70 4.57
C GLY A 164 -3.00 8.46 3.51
N ALA A 165 -3.36 9.73 3.29
CA ALA A 165 -2.68 10.60 2.33
C ALA A 165 -1.22 10.85 2.71
N ILE A 166 -0.93 11.12 3.98
CA ILE A 166 0.44 11.27 4.49
C ILE A 166 1.23 9.97 4.27
N SER A 167 0.64 8.81 4.62
CA SER A 167 1.29 7.51 4.44
C SER A 167 1.68 7.27 2.97
N SER A 168 0.80 7.59 2.01
CA SER A 168 1.09 7.45 0.59
C SER A 168 2.11 8.47 0.08
N LEU A 169 2.05 9.70 0.60
CA LEU A 169 2.92 10.80 0.21
C LEU A 169 4.38 10.60 0.63
N ILE A 170 4.62 9.99 1.81
CA ILE A 170 5.97 9.82 2.36
C ILE A 170 6.61 8.47 2.00
N ARG A 171 5.86 7.51 1.42
CA ARG A 171 6.43 6.22 1.00
C ARG A 171 7.47 6.41 -0.09
N HIS A 172 8.69 5.87 0.16
CA HIS A 172 9.86 6.00 -0.72
C HIS A 172 10.22 7.47 -1.05
N ASN A 173 9.77 8.41 -0.23
CA ASN A 173 10.00 9.84 -0.34
C ASN A 173 10.76 10.36 0.87
N LYS A 174 12.10 10.40 0.78
CA LYS A 174 12.97 10.83 1.89
C LYS A 174 12.70 12.26 2.34
N GLN A 175 12.37 13.17 1.41
CA GLN A 175 12.01 14.54 1.74
C GLN A 175 10.70 14.58 2.53
N GLY A 176 9.70 13.83 2.11
CA GLY A 176 8.43 13.70 2.81
C GLY A 176 8.60 13.17 4.24
N ILE A 177 9.44 12.14 4.44
CA ILE A 177 9.77 11.61 5.78
C ILE A 177 10.44 12.70 6.64
N THR A 178 11.36 13.47 6.06
CA THR A 178 12.02 14.57 6.80
C THR A 178 11.03 15.64 7.24
N VAL A 179 10.12 16.04 6.34
CA VAL A 179 9.07 17.02 6.68
C VAL A 179 8.12 16.47 7.73
N PHE A 180 7.76 15.18 7.65
CA PHE A 180 6.94 14.52 8.67
C PHE A 180 7.57 14.56 10.06
N ARG A 181 8.88 14.33 10.17
CA ARG A 181 9.62 14.47 11.45
C ARG A 181 9.59 15.88 11.98
N LEU A 182 9.90 16.86 11.13
CA LEU A 182 9.92 18.29 11.51
C LEU A 182 8.55 18.81 11.93
N ALA A 183 7.49 18.24 11.39
CA ALA A 183 6.11 18.58 11.73
C ALA A 183 5.56 17.82 12.96
N ASN A 184 6.42 17.25 13.80
CA ASN A 184 6.03 16.43 14.97
C ASN A 184 5.13 15.23 14.63
N GLY A 185 5.32 14.62 13.46
CA GLY A 185 4.50 13.52 12.96
C GLY A 185 4.47 12.31 13.89
N TYR A 186 5.57 12.01 14.59
CA TYR A 186 5.61 10.92 15.58
C TYR A 186 4.74 11.19 16.80
N ALA A 187 4.67 12.45 17.30
CA ALA A 187 3.76 12.77 18.38
C ALA A 187 2.29 12.57 17.95
N ALA A 188 1.93 13.00 16.74
CA ALA A 188 0.61 12.77 16.19
C ALA A 188 0.31 11.27 15.96
N LEU A 189 1.31 10.45 15.56
CA LEU A 189 1.16 8.99 15.49
C LEU A 189 0.90 8.38 16.88
N LYS A 190 1.62 8.82 17.91
CA LYS A 190 1.37 8.35 19.28
C LYS A 190 -0.08 8.60 19.71
N ASP A 191 -0.60 9.79 19.42
CA ASP A 191 -2.00 10.13 19.73
C ASP A 191 -2.99 9.28 18.91
N ALA A 192 -2.66 8.98 17.65
CA ALA A 192 -3.46 8.09 16.82
C ALA A 192 -3.45 6.63 17.33
N LEU A 193 -2.33 6.16 17.84
CA LEU A 193 -2.21 4.82 18.46
C LEU A 193 -3.00 4.73 19.77
N ALA A 194 -3.16 5.82 20.50
CA ALA A 194 -3.99 5.89 21.72
C ALA A 194 -5.50 6.07 21.44
N SER A 195 -5.91 6.17 20.17
CA SER A 195 -7.30 6.35 19.78
C SER A 195 -8.13 5.09 20.00
N GLU A 196 -9.39 5.23 20.38
CA GLU A 196 -10.35 4.13 20.46
C GLU A 196 -10.86 3.66 19.07
N ASN A 197 -10.61 4.43 18.02
CA ASN A 197 -11.00 4.06 16.67
C ASN A 197 -10.02 3.06 16.06
N VAL A 198 -10.42 1.80 16.01
CA VAL A 198 -9.60 0.65 15.53
C VAL A 198 -9.04 0.88 14.13
N ARG A 199 -9.83 1.43 13.20
CA ARG A 199 -9.38 1.68 11.82
C ARG A 199 -8.26 2.73 11.77
N PHE A 200 -8.40 3.79 12.55
CA PHE A 200 -7.39 4.85 12.67
C PHE A 200 -6.13 4.30 13.33
N GLN A 201 -6.28 3.54 14.41
CA GLN A 201 -5.21 2.88 15.13
C GLN A 201 -4.41 1.89 14.24
N ARG A 202 -5.09 1.05 13.45
CA ARG A 202 -4.42 0.14 12.49
C ARG A 202 -3.61 0.91 11.44
N LYS A 203 -4.15 1.99 10.88
CA LYS A 203 -3.39 2.81 9.92
C LYS A 203 -2.16 3.45 10.56
N ALA A 204 -2.27 3.92 11.81
CA ALA A 204 -1.15 4.50 12.55
C ALA A 204 -0.07 3.45 12.85
N LEU A 205 -0.45 2.23 13.26
CA LEU A 205 0.47 1.10 13.46
C LEU A 205 1.23 0.75 12.18
N ASN A 206 0.53 0.64 11.05
CA ASN A 206 1.15 0.32 9.76
C ASN A 206 2.14 1.40 9.30
N LEU A 207 1.82 2.68 9.53
CA LEU A 207 2.75 3.76 9.21
C LEU A 207 3.95 3.77 10.17
N THR A 208 3.72 3.52 11.46
CA THR A 208 4.79 3.41 12.46
C THR A 208 5.77 2.30 12.08
N HIS A 209 5.26 1.10 11.76
CA HIS A 209 6.11 0.01 11.30
C HIS A 209 6.92 0.37 10.05
N TYR A 210 6.28 0.95 9.03
CA TYR A 210 6.98 1.40 7.82
C TYR A 210 8.11 2.38 8.13
N LEU A 211 7.86 3.40 8.96
CA LEU A 211 8.84 4.42 9.29
C LEU A 211 10.04 3.84 10.07
N LEU A 212 9.78 2.94 11.01
CA LEU A 212 10.84 2.28 11.79
C LEU A 212 11.69 1.34 10.94
N HIS A 213 11.05 0.63 10.00
CA HIS A 213 11.75 -0.26 9.07
C HIS A 213 12.67 0.50 8.10
N GLU A 214 12.19 1.63 7.56
CA GLU A 214 12.96 2.45 6.62
C GLU A 214 14.04 3.31 7.28
N ASN A 215 13.88 3.64 8.58
CA ASN A 215 14.71 4.62 9.26
C ASN A 215 15.03 4.22 10.69
N ASN A 216 16.02 3.35 10.84
CA ASN A 216 16.47 2.87 12.15
C ASN A 216 16.89 4.01 13.12
N SER A 217 17.36 5.15 12.59
CA SER A 217 17.70 6.32 13.40
C SER A 217 16.51 6.91 14.18
N ASP A 218 15.28 6.63 13.75
CA ASP A 218 14.09 7.16 14.40
C ASP A 218 13.65 6.35 15.63
N CYS A 219 14.25 5.16 15.83
CA CYS A 219 13.95 4.32 16.99
C CYS A 219 14.21 5.03 18.31
N ASN A 220 15.24 5.89 18.42
CA ASN A 220 15.51 6.67 19.61
C ASN A 220 14.37 7.66 19.92
N ILE A 221 13.93 8.41 18.91
CA ILE A 221 12.81 9.38 19.05
C ILE A 221 11.53 8.65 19.49
N VAL A 222 11.25 7.52 18.88
CA VAL A 222 10.06 6.71 19.15
C VAL A 222 10.12 6.13 20.57
N ASN A 223 11.30 5.67 21.02
CA ASN A 223 11.53 5.19 22.38
C ASN A 223 11.30 6.31 23.42
N GLU A 224 11.86 7.49 23.23
CA GLU A 224 11.67 8.66 24.09
C GLU A 224 10.21 9.10 24.18
N LEU A 225 9.45 8.97 23.09
CA LEU A 225 8.02 9.23 23.06
C LEU A 225 7.18 8.16 23.76
N GLY A 226 7.77 7.03 24.15
CA GLY A 226 7.11 5.97 24.90
C GLY A 226 6.28 5.00 24.04
N PHE A 227 6.61 4.88 22.76
CA PHE A 227 5.95 3.90 21.85
C PHE A 227 6.06 2.46 22.33
N PRO A 228 7.19 1.97 22.91
CA PRO A 228 7.28 0.58 23.34
C PRO A 228 6.15 0.18 24.30
N ARG A 229 5.87 1.02 25.29
CA ARG A 229 4.78 0.76 26.26
C ARG A 229 3.40 0.78 25.60
N LEU A 230 3.17 1.71 24.68
CA LEU A 230 1.93 1.81 23.95
C LEU A 230 1.74 0.59 23.02
N LEU A 231 2.77 0.17 22.31
CA LEU A 231 2.75 -1.01 21.45
C LEU A 231 2.54 -2.30 22.27
N MET A 232 3.16 -2.43 23.45
CA MET A 232 2.90 -3.56 24.36
C MET A 232 1.42 -3.60 24.78
N HIS A 233 0.82 -2.47 25.09
CA HIS A 233 -0.61 -2.40 25.39
C HIS A 233 -1.46 -2.85 24.20
N LEU A 234 -1.15 -2.38 22.99
CA LEU A 234 -1.86 -2.75 21.77
C LEU A 234 -1.64 -4.21 21.35
N ALA A 235 -0.51 -4.81 21.72
CA ALA A 235 -0.25 -6.23 21.50
C ALA A 235 -1.11 -7.14 22.38
N SER A 236 -1.83 -6.60 23.37
CA SER A 236 -2.87 -7.30 24.15
C SER A 236 -4.29 -7.05 23.63
N SER A 237 -4.47 -6.34 22.49
CA SER A 237 -5.79 -6.05 21.93
C SER A 237 -6.54 -7.32 21.54
N GLU A 238 -7.87 -7.31 21.70
CA GLU A 238 -8.74 -8.38 21.19
C GLU A 238 -8.79 -8.42 19.66
N ASP A 239 -8.58 -7.26 19.02
CA ASP A 239 -8.51 -7.14 17.56
C ASP A 239 -7.20 -7.72 17.03
N SER A 240 -7.28 -8.76 16.19
CA SER A 240 -6.12 -9.48 15.66
C SER A 240 -5.20 -8.58 14.82
N ASP A 241 -5.77 -7.71 13.97
CA ASP A 241 -4.98 -6.87 13.09
C ASP A 241 -4.21 -5.79 13.87
N VAL A 242 -4.83 -5.24 14.94
CA VAL A 242 -4.17 -4.31 15.87
C VAL A 242 -3.04 -5.03 16.60
N ARG A 243 -3.30 -6.22 17.12
CA ARG A 243 -2.34 -7.01 17.88
C ARG A 243 -1.13 -7.38 17.03
N GLU A 244 -1.35 -7.92 15.83
CA GLU A 244 -0.27 -8.28 14.90
C GLU A 244 0.55 -7.06 14.45
N ALA A 245 -0.11 -5.96 14.13
CA ALA A 245 0.58 -4.74 13.73
C ALA A 245 1.41 -4.15 14.88
N ALA A 246 0.93 -4.24 16.13
CA ALA A 246 1.68 -3.82 17.31
C ALA A 246 2.91 -4.73 17.55
N LEU A 247 2.75 -6.05 17.42
CA LEU A 247 3.87 -7.01 17.52
C LEU A 247 4.93 -6.77 16.44
N ARG A 248 4.54 -6.43 15.20
CA ARG A 248 5.49 -6.02 14.13
C ARG A 248 6.27 -4.78 14.54
N GLY A 249 5.59 -3.75 15.07
CA GLY A 249 6.24 -2.53 15.56
C GLY A 249 7.24 -2.81 16.68
N LEU A 250 6.87 -3.65 17.65
CA LEU A 250 7.76 -4.08 18.74
C LEU A 250 8.98 -4.86 18.21
N LEU A 251 8.80 -5.71 17.21
CA LEU A 251 9.89 -6.47 16.60
C LEU A 251 10.91 -5.55 15.92
N GLU A 252 10.44 -4.52 15.19
CA GLU A 252 11.34 -3.53 14.59
C GLU A 252 12.12 -2.75 15.65
N LEU A 253 11.47 -2.34 16.74
CA LEU A 253 12.14 -1.67 17.85
C LEU A 253 13.18 -2.59 18.51
N ALA A 254 12.83 -3.85 18.77
CA ALA A 254 13.75 -4.81 19.39
C ALA A 254 14.98 -5.10 18.53
N ARG A 255 14.82 -5.20 17.20
CA ARG A 255 15.94 -5.40 16.25
C ARG A 255 16.93 -4.24 16.25
N ASN A 256 16.44 -3.02 16.43
CA ASN A 256 17.23 -1.81 16.34
C ASN A 256 17.86 -1.36 17.67
N THR A 257 17.44 -1.97 18.80
CA THR A 257 18.00 -1.69 20.15
C THR A 257 19.14 -2.62 20.55
N GLN A 258 19.65 -3.47 19.66
CA GLN A 258 20.72 -4.46 19.98
C GLN A 258 22.04 -3.86 20.47
N ASP A 259 22.27 -2.56 20.33
CA ASP A 259 23.51 -1.88 20.77
C ASP A 259 23.43 -1.19 22.15
N GLY A 260 22.30 -1.24 22.85
CA GLY A 260 22.12 -0.47 24.09
C GLY A 260 21.58 -1.25 25.26
N LYS A 261 22.40 -1.36 26.31
CA LYS A 261 22.06 -1.86 27.66
C LYS A 261 21.08 -0.97 28.45
N ASP A 262 20.33 -0.10 27.80
CA ASP A 262 19.45 0.90 28.47
C ASP A 262 17.97 0.48 28.45
N GLY A 263 17.65 -0.79 28.26
CA GLY A 263 16.29 -1.30 28.48
C GLY A 263 15.97 -1.26 29.98
N ASN A 264 14.92 -0.51 30.36
CA ASN A 264 14.40 -0.56 31.73
C ASN A 264 14.03 -2.01 32.03
N GLU A 265 14.60 -2.61 33.11
CA GLU A 265 14.31 -4.01 33.52
C GLU A 265 12.80 -4.25 33.66
N GLU A 266 12.05 -3.25 34.10
CA GLU A 266 10.60 -3.29 34.22
C GLU A 266 9.90 -3.48 32.86
N ASP A 267 10.35 -2.80 31.81
CA ASP A 267 9.76 -2.93 30.48
C ASP A 267 10.14 -4.28 29.82
N SER A 268 11.33 -4.81 30.10
CA SER A 268 11.74 -6.15 29.68
C SER A 268 10.91 -7.25 30.34
N GLU A 269 10.64 -7.12 31.64
CA GLU A 269 9.79 -8.08 32.36
C GLU A 269 8.34 -8.02 31.88
N LYS A 270 7.80 -6.83 31.62
CA LYS A 270 6.46 -6.66 31.02
C LYS A 270 6.37 -7.28 29.64
N MET A 271 7.39 -7.11 28.81
CA MET A 271 7.48 -7.74 27.50
C MET A 271 7.46 -9.26 27.61
N LYS A 272 8.23 -9.81 28.55
CA LYS A 272 8.28 -11.25 28.79
C LYS A 272 6.92 -11.81 29.24
N GLN A 273 6.26 -11.13 30.15
CA GLN A 273 4.92 -11.49 30.62
C GLN A 273 3.90 -11.46 29.48
N LEU A 274 3.88 -10.40 28.69
CA LEU A 274 3.03 -10.26 27.51
C LEU A 274 3.21 -11.43 26.53
N LEU A 275 4.45 -11.72 26.15
CA LEU A 275 4.74 -12.78 25.18
C LEU A 275 4.41 -14.15 25.75
N GLN A 276 4.67 -14.39 27.05
CA GLN A 276 4.30 -15.65 27.70
C GLN A 276 2.79 -15.85 27.74
N GLU A 277 2.02 -14.80 28.00
CA GLU A 277 0.55 -14.85 27.96
C GLU A 277 0.07 -15.17 26.55
N ARG A 278 0.62 -14.53 25.51
CA ARG A 278 0.28 -14.82 24.10
C ARG A 278 0.60 -16.28 23.74
N ILE A 279 1.79 -16.77 24.11
CA ILE A 279 2.20 -18.17 23.89
C ILE A 279 1.22 -19.13 24.57
N ASN A 280 0.79 -18.85 25.78
CA ASN A 280 -0.18 -19.68 26.49
C ASN A 280 -1.53 -19.68 25.78
N ASN A 281 -2.04 -18.51 25.39
CA ASN A 281 -3.30 -18.38 24.67
C ASN A 281 -3.29 -19.14 23.34
N ILE A 282 -2.22 -18.96 22.54
CA ILE A 282 -2.02 -19.69 21.28
C ILE A 282 -1.97 -21.20 21.52
N SER A 283 -1.31 -21.65 22.60
CA SER A 283 -1.17 -23.09 22.93
C SER A 283 -2.50 -23.76 23.28
N LEU A 284 -3.53 -23.00 23.64
CA LEU A 284 -4.87 -23.49 23.99
C LEU A 284 -5.86 -23.44 22.80
N MET A 285 -5.46 -22.88 21.67
CA MET A 285 -6.32 -22.73 20.49
C MET A 285 -6.60 -24.06 19.79
N SER A 286 -7.73 -24.13 19.10
CA SER A 286 -8.06 -25.24 18.20
C SER A 286 -7.15 -25.27 16.97
N ALA A 287 -7.07 -26.41 16.27
CA ALA A 287 -6.28 -26.52 15.04
C ALA A 287 -6.75 -25.54 13.94
N GLU A 288 -8.06 -25.24 13.90
CA GLU A 288 -8.63 -24.27 12.95
C GLU A 288 -8.20 -22.84 13.31
N ASP A 289 -8.30 -22.47 14.58
CA ASP A 289 -7.90 -21.14 15.07
C ASP A 289 -6.39 -20.90 14.90
N LEU A 290 -5.56 -21.94 15.08
CA LEU A 290 -4.12 -21.87 14.84
C LEU A 290 -3.79 -21.49 13.40
N GLY A 291 -4.60 -21.91 12.42
CA GLY A 291 -4.45 -21.48 11.02
C GLY A 291 -4.63 -19.99 10.84
N VAL A 292 -5.61 -19.40 11.52
CA VAL A 292 -5.92 -17.95 11.44
C VAL A 292 -4.80 -17.10 12.06
N VAL A 293 -4.22 -17.52 13.19
CA VAL A 293 -3.17 -16.76 13.91
C VAL A 293 -1.74 -17.12 13.49
N ARG A 294 -1.56 -17.60 12.27
CA ARG A 294 -0.25 -18.03 11.77
C ARG A 294 0.80 -16.92 11.82
N GLU A 295 0.45 -15.73 11.39
CA GLU A 295 1.36 -14.58 11.40
C GLU A 295 1.68 -14.14 12.84
N GLU A 296 0.69 -14.08 13.69
CA GLU A 296 0.89 -13.75 15.10
C GLU A 296 1.87 -14.73 15.80
N ARG A 297 1.75 -16.05 15.54
CA ARG A 297 2.67 -17.06 16.07
C ARG A 297 4.11 -16.81 15.65
N GLN A 298 4.34 -16.46 14.38
CA GLN A 298 5.66 -16.13 13.85
C GLN A 298 6.22 -14.85 14.47
N LEU A 299 5.40 -13.83 14.66
CA LEU A 299 5.79 -12.57 15.29
C LEU A 299 6.17 -12.75 16.75
N VAL A 300 5.36 -13.50 17.51
CA VAL A 300 5.62 -13.81 18.93
C VAL A 300 6.93 -14.58 19.09
N ASP A 301 7.19 -15.60 18.28
CA ASP A 301 8.43 -16.36 18.31
C ASP A 301 9.64 -15.51 17.91
N SER A 302 9.52 -14.71 16.86
CA SER A 302 10.60 -13.82 16.38
C SER A 302 10.94 -12.77 17.45
N LEU A 303 9.92 -12.19 18.08
CA LEU A 303 10.10 -11.20 19.13
C LEU A 303 10.73 -11.81 20.37
N TRP A 304 10.27 -13.02 20.79
CA TRP A 304 10.88 -13.76 21.89
C TRP A 304 12.35 -14.04 21.64
N SER A 305 12.66 -14.60 20.46
CA SER A 305 14.05 -14.93 20.09
C SER A 305 14.94 -13.67 20.02
N THR A 306 14.41 -12.55 19.54
CA THR A 306 15.16 -11.28 19.47
C THR A 306 15.43 -10.70 20.85
N CYS A 307 14.45 -10.74 21.76
CA CYS A 307 14.58 -10.14 23.10
C CYS A 307 15.38 -11.00 24.08
N PHE A 308 15.28 -12.34 24.00
CA PHE A 308 15.81 -13.24 25.01
C PHE A 308 16.89 -14.20 24.50
N ASN A 309 17.25 -14.16 23.22
CA ASN A 309 18.26 -15.03 22.57
C ASN A 309 17.97 -16.53 22.73
N GLU A 310 16.73 -16.93 22.86
CA GLU A 310 16.28 -18.31 22.99
C GLU A 310 15.00 -18.53 22.16
N PRO A 311 14.75 -19.74 21.63
CA PRO A 311 13.52 -20.04 20.91
C PRO A 311 12.32 -19.99 21.87
N SER A 312 11.15 -19.60 21.35
CA SER A 312 9.93 -19.66 22.15
C SER A 312 9.44 -21.09 22.37
N SER A 313 8.66 -21.31 23.42
CA SER A 313 8.06 -22.64 23.67
C SER A 313 7.01 -23.05 22.62
N LEU A 314 6.63 -22.16 21.68
CA LEU A 314 5.82 -22.52 20.51
C LEU A 314 6.56 -23.50 19.59
N ARG A 315 7.90 -23.38 19.47
CA ARG A 315 8.72 -24.35 18.70
C ARG A 315 8.77 -25.71 19.38
N GLU A 316 9.01 -25.74 20.70
CA GLU A 316 9.04 -26.99 21.49
C GLU A 316 7.72 -27.73 21.41
N LYS A 317 6.61 -27.01 21.37
CA LYS A 317 5.26 -27.56 21.25
C LYS A 317 4.87 -27.97 19.83
N GLY A 318 5.76 -27.75 18.82
CA GLY A 318 5.47 -28.03 17.42
C GLY A 318 4.41 -27.13 16.81
N LEU A 319 4.14 -25.97 17.42
CA LEU A 319 3.16 -25.00 16.93
C LEU A 319 3.76 -24.07 15.88
N LEU A 320 5.08 -24.06 15.70
CA LEU A 320 5.80 -23.27 14.72
C LEU A 320 6.96 -24.08 14.15
N VAL A 321 7.02 -24.16 12.82
CA VAL A 321 8.15 -24.73 12.09
C VAL A 321 8.65 -23.66 11.13
N LEU A 322 9.91 -23.25 11.28
CA LEU A 322 10.54 -22.27 10.39
C LEU A 322 11.11 -22.95 9.15
N PRO A 323 11.23 -22.22 8.03
CA PRO A 323 11.87 -22.74 6.82
C PRO A 323 13.31 -23.21 7.13
N GLY A 324 13.61 -24.47 6.90
CA GLY A 324 14.93 -25.08 7.12
C GLY A 324 15.13 -25.73 8.50
N GLU A 325 14.15 -25.69 9.40
CA GLU A 325 14.15 -26.47 10.64
C GLU A 325 13.54 -27.85 10.40
N ASP A 326 14.04 -28.86 11.14
CA ASP A 326 13.49 -30.21 11.12
C ASP A 326 12.07 -30.18 11.69
N ALA A 327 11.16 -30.93 11.07
CA ALA A 327 9.81 -31.07 11.59
C ALA A 327 9.84 -31.77 12.96
N PRO A 328 8.97 -31.38 13.91
CA PRO A 328 8.87 -32.04 15.17
C PRO A 328 8.50 -33.54 15.01
N PRO A 329 8.75 -34.39 16.02
CA PRO A 329 8.40 -35.83 15.98
C PRO A 329 6.93 -36.04 15.57
N PRO A 330 6.63 -37.15 14.87
CA PRO A 330 5.28 -37.41 14.31
C PRO A 330 4.14 -37.39 15.33
N ASP A 331 4.40 -37.74 16.56
CA ASP A 331 3.45 -37.72 17.64
C ASP A 331 3.00 -36.32 18.07
N VAL A 332 3.90 -35.35 17.98
CA VAL A 332 3.63 -33.94 18.21
C VAL A 332 3.07 -33.30 16.93
N ALA A 333 3.68 -33.63 15.78
CA ALA A 333 3.29 -33.11 14.49
C ALA A 333 1.86 -33.47 14.09
N SER A 334 1.35 -34.64 14.50
CA SER A 334 0.00 -35.09 14.14
C SER A 334 -1.14 -34.22 14.67
N LYS A 335 -0.87 -33.37 15.68
CA LYS A 335 -1.89 -32.50 16.28
C LYS A 335 -1.81 -31.03 15.76
N PHE A 336 -0.62 -30.55 15.42
CA PHE A 336 -0.39 -29.11 15.22
C PHE A 336 0.54 -28.79 14.04
N PHE A 337 0.95 -29.81 13.26
CA PHE A 337 1.94 -29.62 12.19
C PHE A 337 1.39 -28.76 11.06
N GLU A 338 2.06 -27.64 10.80
CA GLU A 338 1.95 -26.89 9.57
C GLU A 338 3.15 -27.21 8.67
N PRO A 339 2.94 -27.54 7.39
CA PRO A 339 4.05 -27.75 6.48
C PRO A 339 4.89 -26.48 6.41
N PRO A 340 6.23 -26.58 6.35
CA PRO A 340 7.10 -25.42 6.20
C PRO A 340 6.69 -24.62 4.98
N LEU A 341 6.75 -23.29 5.08
CA LEU A 341 6.54 -22.40 3.95
C LEU A 341 7.50 -22.80 2.83
N ARG A 342 6.98 -23.28 1.71
CA ARG A 342 7.80 -23.62 0.55
C ARG A 342 8.51 -22.35 0.10
N SER A 343 9.81 -22.28 0.34
CA SER A 343 10.66 -21.32 -0.38
C SER A 343 10.58 -21.69 -1.86
N SER A 344 10.29 -20.73 -2.72
CA SER A 344 10.17 -20.89 -4.17
C SER A 344 11.50 -21.18 -4.90
N THR A 345 12.50 -21.72 -4.20
CA THR A 345 13.83 -22.03 -4.74
C THR A 345 14.32 -23.41 -4.32
N ALA A 346 13.62 -24.47 -4.72
CA ALA A 346 14.22 -25.80 -4.72
C ALA A 346 13.94 -26.47 -6.07
N ASN A 347 14.95 -26.48 -6.94
CA ASN A 347 15.02 -27.36 -8.09
C ASN A 347 15.07 -28.82 -7.62
N PRO A 348 14.20 -29.70 -8.10
CA PRO A 348 14.40 -31.13 -7.90
C PRO A 348 15.35 -31.67 -8.97
N SER A 349 16.55 -32.04 -8.57
CA SER A 349 17.42 -32.90 -9.38
C SER A 349 16.99 -34.35 -9.26
N SER A 350 16.60 -34.89 -10.40
CA SER A 350 16.74 -36.27 -10.89
C SER A 350 16.48 -37.46 -9.98
N LYS A 351 15.46 -38.28 -10.32
CA LYS A 351 15.61 -39.72 -10.61
C LYS A 351 14.51 -40.17 -11.59
N LYS A 352 15.00 -40.94 -12.58
CA LYS A 352 14.25 -41.60 -13.64
C LYS A 352 13.35 -42.72 -13.06
N ASP A 353 12.14 -42.89 -13.59
CA ASP A 353 11.75 -44.02 -14.42
C ASP A 353 10.34 -43.89 -15.00
N SER A 354 10.34 -44.10 -16.28
CA SER A 354 9.39 -44.64 -17.26
C SER A 354 7.86 -44.68 -16.96
N ASN A 355 7.09 -44.06 -17.76
CA ASN A 355 6.17 -44.46 -18.81
C ASN A 355 4.97 -43.49 -19.01
N ASN A 356 4.92 -42.98 -20.21
CA ASN A 356 3.81 -42.78 -21.13
C ASN A 356 2.48 -42.17 -20.60
N GLU A 357 2.23 -40.89 -20.94
CA GLU A 357 1.20 -40.52 -21.92
C GLU A 357 1.15 -38.99 -22.12
N LYS A 358 1.18 -38.60 -23.38
CA LYS A 358 1.15 -37.21 -23.85
C LYS A 358 -0.20 -36.54 -23.56
N LYS A 359 -0.18 -35.37 -22.95
CA LYS A 359 -1.14 -34.29 -23.25
C LYS A 359 -0.41 -32.95 -23.26
N GLU A 360 -0.36 -32.37 -24.44
CA GLU A 360 0.19 -31.05 -24.72
C GLU A 360 -0.68 -29.96 -24.09
N ILE A 361 -0.04 -29.02 -23.40
CA ILE A 361 -0.63 -27.74 -23.00
C ILE A 361 0.22 -26.64 -23.65
N PRO A 362 -0.35 -25.68 -24.36
CA PRO A 362 0.40 -24.72 -25.15
C PRO A 362 1.07 -23.65 -24.27
N LEU A 363 2.37 -23.48 -24.51
CA LEU A 363 3.17 -22.35 -24.05
C LEU A 363 2.77 -21.07 -24.80
N LEU A 364 2.36 -20.07 -24.05
CA LEU A 364 2.23 -18.70 -24.51
C LEU A 364 3.18 -17.83 -23.67
N LEU A 365 4.33 -17.51 -24.28
CA LEU A 365 5.05 -16.24 -24.10
C LEU A 365 6.29 -16.27 -25.00
N GLY A 366 6.21 -15.52 -26.09
CA GLY A 366 7.31 -15.34 -27.03
C GLY A 366 8.37 -14.39 -26.49
N SER A 367 9.61 -14.86 -26.45
CA SER A 367 10.80 -14.06 -26.27
C SER A 367 11.16 -13.37 -27.60
N GLY A 368 11.31 -12.05 -27.59
CA GLY A 368 11.86 -11.27 -28.69
C GLY A 368 13.37 -11.46 -28.83
N PRO A 369 13.94 -11.21 -30.00
CA PRO A 369 15.30 -11.62 -30.32
C PRO A 369 16.38 -10.69 -29.77
N SER A 370 17.42 -11.31 -29.21
CA SER A 370 18.72 -10.76 -28.88
C SER A 370 19.49 -10.39 -30.16
N LEU A 371 20.00 -9.18 -30.25
CA LEU A 371 21.00 -8.81 -31.25
C LEU A 371 22.40 -9.04 -30.68
N ALA A 372 23.10 -9.92 -31.35
CA ALA A 372 24.47 -10.28 -31.07
C ALA A 372 25.49 -9.28 -31.69
N ASP A 373 26.60 -9.18 -31.01
CA ASP A 373 27.86 -8.51 -31.33
C ASP A 373 28.31 -8.53 -32.78
N THR A 374 28.84 -7.40 -33.26
CA THR A 374 29.94 -7.39 -34.22
C THR A 374 31.00 -6.36 -33.82
N ASN A 375 32.16 -6.92 -33.44
CA ASN A 375 33.44 -6.26 -33.42
C ASN A 375 33.78 -5.72 -34.83
N ASN A 376 34.34 -4.53 -34.93
CA ASN A 376 35.54 -4.33 -35.69
C ASN A 376 36.36 -3.11 -35.30
N GLN A 377 37.67 -3.33 -35.37
CA GLN A 377 38.81 -2.48 -35.05
C GLN A 377 38.96 -1.29 -36.05
N GLY A 378 39.62 -0.25 -35.60
CA GLY A 378 40.42 0.52 -36.52
C GLY A 378 40.70 1.98 -36.14
N SER A 379 41.79 2.18 -35.42
CA SER A 379 42.89 3.15 -35.64
C SER A 379 42.65 4.66 -35.70
N ASN A 380 43.34 5.29 -34.77
CA ASN A 380 44.26 6.46 -34.89
C ASN A 380 43.82 7.79 -35.51
N ARG A 381 44.04 8.82 -34.75
CA ARG A 381 44.90 10.02 -34.89
C ARG A 381 44.18 11.33 -34.51
N GLU A 382 44.70 11.88 -33.46
CA GLU A 382 45.44 13.17 -33.32
C GLU A 382 44.79 14.49 -33.75
N ASN A 383 44.93 15.39 -32.82
CA ASN A 383 45.19 16.85 -32.88
C ASN A 383 43.98 17.77 -32.70
N ALA A 384 43.94 18.42 -31.54
CA ALA A 384 44.55 19.70 -31.17
C ALA A 384 43.74 20.95 -31.59
N ASN A 385 43.52 21.80 -30.60
CA ASN A 385 43.34 23.24 -30.62
C ASN A 385 42.00 23.84 -31.11
N SER A 386 41.23 24.35 -30.22
CA SER A 386 41.13 25.74 -29.79
C SER A 386 40.07 25.88 -28.70
#